data_1f8b696a2b5ed41f347f14234e953d60
#
_entry.id   1f8b696a2b5ed41f347f14234e953d60
#
_cell.length_a   1.000
_cell.length_b   1.000
_cell.length_c   1.000
_cell.angle_alpha   90.00
_cell.angle_beta   90.00
_cell.angle_gamma   90.00
#
_symmetry.space_group_name_H-M   'P 1'
#
loop_
_entity.id
_entity.type
_entity.pdbx_description
1 polymer ?
#
loop_
_entity_poly.entity_id
_entity_poly.type
_entity_poly.pdbx_seq_one_letter_code
_entity_poly.pdbx_strand_id
1 'polypeptide(L)'
;AHVADFINIPVSILLGIALGAVAGYGLSLFFETAYAKEHYVRNSMKVILILGMSFFLMSVETWLKGKVSVSGLLAVVSMAAVIRIKCIPKVSKRLSEKFGKLWIAAEVILFVLVGAAVDIRYTMQAGIAAVLMIFVGLMFRAVGVSLCMLGTKLNKKERLFCVIAYLPKATVQAAIGSVPLAMGLPCGQIVLSVAVLAILITAPLGAAGMDLTYDKLLVRSED
;
A
#
# COMPACT_ATOMS: atom_id res chain seq x y z
N ALA A 1 15.42 -17.19 -14.73
CA ALA A 1 14.19 -17.37 -13.98
C ALA A 1 13.85 -18.86 -13.99
N HIS A 2 13.97 -19.51 -12.83
CA HIS A 2 13.61 -20.92 -12.71
C HIS A 2 12.09 -21.06 -12.60
N VAL A 3 11.52 -22.15 -13.15
CA VAL A 3 10.09 -22.47 -13.03
C VAL A 3 9.65 -22.48 -11.55
N ALA A 4 10.57 -22.81 -10.64
CA ALA A 4 10.36 -22.73 -9.20
C ALA A 4 9.99 -21.31 -8.71
N ASP A 5 10.47 -20.25 -9.34
CA ASP A 5 10.16 -18.86 -8.94
C ASP A 5 8.67 -18.53 -9.19
N PHE A 6 8.10 -19.08 -10.27
CA PHE A 6 6.67 -18.90 -10.57
C PHE A 6 5.75 -19.63 -9.61
N ILE A 7 6.17 -20.78 -9.07
CA ILE A 7 5.41 -21.52 -8.06
C ILE A 7 5.55 -20.85 -6.69
N ASN A 8 6.69 -20.27 -6.39
CA ASN A 8 6.94 -19.58 -5.12
C ASN A 8 6.05 -18.33 -4.93
N ILE A 9 5.63 -17.65 -6.01
CA ILE A 9 4.76 -16.48 -5.90
C ILE A 9 3.40 -16.82 -5.30
N PRO A 10 2.56 -17.73 -5.87
CA PRO A 10 1.28 -18.09 -5.28
C PRO A 10 1.42 -18.74 -3.91
N VAL A 11 2.48 -19.52 -3.68
CA VAL A 11 2.76 -20.12 -2.36
C VAL A 11 3.01 -19.04 -1.32
N SER A 12 3.81 -18.03 -1.63
CA SER A 12 4.10 -16.93 -0.70
C SER A 12 2.84 -16.11 -0.36
N ILE A 13 1.96 -15.93 -1.34
CA ILE A 13 0.68 -15.24 -1.16
C ILE A 13 -0.22 -16.04 -0.20
N LEU A 14 -0.43 -17.32 -0.46
CA LEU A 14 -1.28 -18.18 0.35
C LEU A 14 -0.77 -18.33 1.77
N LEU A 15 0.53 -18.56 1.94
CA LEU A 15 1.15 -18.67 3.27
C LEU A 15 1.09 -17.33 4.02
N GLY A 16 1.31 -16.21 3.35
CA GLY A 16 1.15 -14.89 3.94
C GLY A 16 -0.27 -14.66 4.44
N ILE A 17 -1.27 -14.95 3.61
CA ILE A 17 -2.69 -14.82 3.99
C ILE A 17 -3.03 -15.73 5.16
N ALA A 18 -2.61 -17.00 5.13
CA ALA A 18 -2.89 -17.96 6.21
C ALA A 18 -2.26 -17.53 7.53
N LEU A 19 -0.97 -17.15 7.51
CA LEU A 19 -0.24 -16.68 8.69
C LEU A 19 -0.89 -15.42 9.29
N GLY A 20 -1.25 -14.46 8.43
CA GLY A 20 -1.93 -13.25 8.86
C GLY A 20 -3.32 -13.50 9.41
N ALA A 21 -4.08 -14.41 8.80
CA ALA A 21 -5.40 -14.80 9.30
C ALA A 21 -5.32 -15.43 10.69
N VAL A 22 -4.37 -16.32 10.92
CA VAL A 22 -4.13 -16.93 12.25
C VAL A 22 -3.76 -15.87 13.29
N ALA A 23 -2.83 -14.96 12.95
CA ALA A 23 -2.44 -13.89 13.85
C ALA A 23 -3.61 -12.93 14.16
N GLY A 24 -4.39 -12.57 13.14
CA GLY A 24 -5.57 -11.72 13.29
C GLY A 24 -6.67 -12.37 14.12
N TYR A 25 -6.91 -13.67 13.93
CA TYR A 25 -7.85 -14.41 14.75
C TYR A 25 -7.41 -14.50 16.21
N GLY A 26 -6.14 -14.79 16.46
CA GLY A 26 -5.57 -14.80 17.82
C GLY A 26 -5.71 -13.45 18.52
N LEU A 27 -5.39 -12.34 17.83
CA LEU A 27 -5.56 -10.99 18.39
C LEU A 27 -7.04 -10.65 18.63
N SER A 28 -7.95 -11.04 17.73
CA SER A 28 -9.38 -10.77 17.92
C SER A 28 -9.94 -11.51 19.13
N LEU A 29 -9.58 -12.78 19.30
CA LEU A 29 -9.95 -13.56 20.49
C LEU A 29 -9.41 -12.93 21.77
N PHE A 30 -8.16 -12.48 21.75
CA PHE A 30 -7.56 -11.80 22.90
C PHE A 30 -8.32 -10.53 23.24
N PHE A 31 -8.68 -9.71 22.25
CA PHE A 31 -9.43 -8.48 22.49
C PHE A 31 -10.86 -8.73 22.98
N GLU A 32 -11.54 -9.75 22.48
CA GLU A 32 -12.87 -10.14 22.91
C GLU A 32 -12.88 -10.73 24.33
N THR A 33 -11.93 -11.62 24.61
CA THR A 33 -11.79 -12.23 25.94
C THR A 33 -11.47 -11.18 27.01
N ALA A 34 -10.60 -10.23 26.67
CA ALA A 34 -10.28 -9.12 27.57
C ALA A 34 -11.49 -8.20 27.79
N TYR A 35 -12.33 -8.01 26.76
CA TYR A 35 -13.56 -7.24 26.88
C TYR A 35 -14.61 -7.94 27.77
N ALA A 36 -14.78 -9.26 27.59
CA ALA A 36 -15.74 -10.06 28.36
C ALA A 36 -15.39 -10.17 29.85
N LYS A 37 -14.10 -10.08 30.21
CA LYS A 37 -13.60 -10.16 31.59
C LYS A 37 -13.52 -8.80 32.30
N GLU A 38 -14.17 -7.76 31.78
CA GLU A 38 -14.11 -6.37 32.27
C GLU A 38 -12.68 -5.77 32.38
N HIS A 39 -11.67 -6.48 31.90
CA HIS A 39 -10.30 -5.99 31.79
C HIS A 39 -10.18 -5.17 30.50
N TYR A 40 -10.55 -3.89 30.57
CA TYR A 40 -10.50 -3.00 29.44
C TYR A 40 -9.06 -2.77 28.96
N VAL A 41 -8.66 -3.46 27.90
CA VAL A 41 -7.41 -3.14 27.19
C VAL A 41 -7.56 -1.76 26.56
N ARG A 42 -6.73 -0.81 27.00
CA ARG A 42 -6.74 0.56 26.45
C ARG A 42 -6.54 0.50 24.93
N ASN A 43 -7.26 1.34 24.22
CA ASN A 43 -7.17 1.38 22.75
C ASN A 43 -5.73 1.62 22.24
N SER A 44 -4.88 2.31 23.00
CA SER A 44 -3.46 2.49 22.68
C SER A 44 -2.66 1.18 22.77
N MET A 45 -2.95 0.33 23.74
CA MET A 45 -2.32 -1.01 23.86
C MET A 45 -2.71 -1.90 22.68
N LYS A 46 -3.98 -1.84 22.23
CA LYS A 46 -4.42 -2.60 21.03
C LYS A 46 -3.64 -2.18 19.80
N VAL A 47 -3.39 -0.88 19.60
CA VAL A 47 -2.58 -0.36 18.50
C VAL A 47 -1.15 -0.87 18.59
N ILE A 48 -0.53 -0.83 19.78
CA ILE A 48 0.84 -1.31 20.00
C ILE A 48 0.94 -2.81 19.72
N LEU A 49 -0.02 -3.61 20.17
CA LEU A 49 -0.04 -5.05 19.92
C LEU A 49 -0.18 -5.38 18.43
N ILE A 50 -1.06 -4.67 17.72
CA ILE A 50 -1.23 -4.86 16.28
C ILE A 50 0.04 -4.44 15.53
N LEU A 51 0.67 -3.32 15.89
CA LEU A 51 1.95 -2.91 15.31
C LEU A 51 3.07 -3.90 15.61
N GLY A 52 3.20 -4.34 16.86
CA GLY A 52 4.19 -5.34 17.25
C GLY A 52 4.01 -6.64 16.46
N MET A 53 2.77 -7.12 16.34
CA MET A 53 2.46 -8.30 15.51
C MET A 53 2.76 -8.07 14.03
N SER A 54 2.50 -6.86 13.51
CA SER A 54 2.84 -6.51 12.12
C SER A 54 4.34 -6.57 11.87
N PHE A 55 5.15 -6.00 12.76
CA PHE A 55 6.61 -6.09 12.68
C PHE A 55 7.12 -7.53 12.86
N PHE A 56 6.49 -8.29 13.74
CA PHE A 56 6.81 -9.71 13.91
C PHE A 56 6.56 -10.49 12.61
N LEU A 57 5.41 -10.30 11.95
CA LEU A 57 5.09 -10.95 10.67
C LEU A 57 6.10 -10.57 9.57
N MET A 58 6.52 -9.30 9.50
CA MET A 58 7.57 -8.85 8.58
C MET A 58 8.94 -9.48 8.91
N SER A 59 9.26 -9.64 10.19
CA SER A 59 10.48 -10.31 10.65
C SER A 59 10.49 -11.79 10.29
N VAL A 60 9.33 -12.47 10.39
CA VAL A 60 9.16 -13.88 9.99
C VAL A 60 9.44 -14.06 8.49
N GLU A 61 8.95 -13.14 7.64
CA GLU A 61 9.30 -13.13 6.20
C GLU A 61 10.82 -13.11 6.00
N THR A 62 11.50 -12.19 6.71
CA THR A 62 12.96 -12.04 6.59
C THR A 62 13.71 -13.27 7.09
N TRP A 63 13.25 -13.87 8.18
CA TRP A 63 13.86 -15.06 8.77
C TRP A 63 13.65 -16.33 7.93
N LEU A 64 12.50 -16.45 7.27
CA LEU A 64 12.21 -17.58 6.38
C LEU A 64 12.78 -17.41 4.97
N LYS A 65 13.33 -16.23 4.65
CA LYS A 65 13.93 -15.93 3.34
C LYS A 65 14.98 -16.96 2.96
N GLY A 66 14.78 -17.62 1.82
CA GLY A 66 15.66 -18.69 1.34
C GLY A 66 15.23 -20.12 1.72
N LYS A 67 14.29 -20.30 2.65
CA LYS A 67 13.69 -21.61 2.98
C LYS A 67 12.28 -21.74 2.43
N VAL A 68 11.43 -20.78 2.75
CA VAL A 68 10.03 -20.73 2.32
C VAL A 68 9.70 -19.29 1.98
N SER A 69 9.06 -19.10 0.83
CA SER A 69 8.57 -17.78 0.43
C SER A 69 7.28 -17.47 1.19
N VAL A 70 7.29 -16.41 2.02
CA VAL A 70 6.12 -15.90 2.74
C VAL A 70 6.04 -14.41 2.47
N SER A 71 4.85 -13.88 2.20
CA SER A 71 4.63 -12.44 2.06
C SER A 71 4.17 -11.83 3.38
N GLY A 72 5.06 -11.15 4.07
CA GLY A 72 4.77 -10.46 5.33
C GLY A 72 3.76 -9.33 5.16
N LEU A 73 3.83 -8.58 4.05
CA LEU A 73 2.86 -7.53 3.76
C LEU A 73 1.44 -8.08 3.62
N LEU A 74 1.26 -9.19 2.89
CA LEU A 74 -0.03 -9.84 2.77
C LEU A 74 -0.50 -10.44 4.10
N ALA A 75 0.42 -10.92 4.93
CA ALA A 75 0.11 -11.37 6.27
C ALA A 75 -0.44 -10.22 7.12
N VAL A 76 0.16 -9.03 7.08
CA VAL A 76 -0.34 -7.84 7.80
C VAL A 76 -1.72 -7.43 7.29
N VAL A 77 -1.93 -7.41 5.97
CA VAL A 77 -3.24 -7.09 5.38
C VAL A 77 -4.31 -8.09 5.79
N SER A 78 -4.00 -9.38 5.71
CA SER A 78 -4.91 -10.47 6.12
C SER A 78 -5.24 -10.40 7.61
N MET A 79 -4.24 -10.15 8.47
CA MET A 79 -4.44 -9.92 9.90
C MET A 79 -5.40 -8.76 10.16
N ALA A 80 -5.21 -7.63 9.50
CA ALA A 80 -6.08 -6.46 9.63
C ALA A 80 -7.50 -6.74 9.17
N ALA A 81 -7.67 -7.48 8.05
CA ALA A 81 -8.97 -7.88 7.53
C ALA A 81 -9.73 -8.77 8.54
N VAL A 82 -9.06 -9.77 9.12
CA VAL A 82 -9.67 -10.66 10.13
C VAL A 82 -10.06 -9.89 11.39
N ILE A 83 -9.20 -9.00 11.87
CA ILE A 83 -9.51 -8.14 13.03
C ILE A 83 -10.75 -7.28 12.72
N ARG A 84 -10.83 -6.70 11.52
CA ARG A 84 -11.99 -5.89 11.10
C ARG A 84 -13.29 -6.69 11.07
N ILE A 85 -13.26 -7.94 10.61
CA ILE A 85 -14.44 -8.79 10.46
C ILE A 85 -14.88 -9.36 11.82
N LYS A 86 -13.93 -9.76 12.67
CA LYS A 86 -14.21 -10.46 13.93
C LYS A 86 -14.44 -9.54 15.11
N CYS A 87 -13.72 -8.42 15.20
CA CYS A 87 -13.88 -7.49 16.33
C CYS A 87 -15.21 -6.74 16.28
N ILE A 88 -15.72 -6.41 17.45
CA ILE A 88 -16.92 -5.59 17.64
C ILE A 88 -16.79 -4.29 16.82
N PRO A 89 -17.82 -3.85 16.05
CA PRO A 89 -17.74 -2.69 15.17
C PRO A 89 -17.20 -1.42 15.84
N LYS A 90 -17.57 -1.20 17.12
CA LYS A 90 -17.09 -0.07 17.92
C LYS A 90 -15.57 -0.08 18.15
N VAL A 91 -14.99 -1.27 18.33
CA VAL A 91 -13.54 -1.46 18.52
C VAL A 91 -12.83 -1.26 17.18
N SER A 92 -13.32 -1.88 16.12
CA SER A 92 -12.79 -1.76 14.78
C SER A 92 -12.77 -0.31 14.30
N LYS A 93 -13.85 0.46 14.49
CA LYS A 93 -13.93 1.88 14.14
C LYS A 93 -12.87 2.71 14.88
N ARG A 94 -12.76 2.53 16.20
CA ARG A 94 -11.75 3.24 17.02
C ARG A 94 -10.31 2.90 16.63
N LEU A 95 -10.05 1.66 16.27
CA LEU A 95 -8.73 1.25 15.76
C LEU A 95 -8.43 1.92 14.43
N SER A 96 -9.39 1.91 13.49
CA SER A 96 -9.25 2.57 12.19
C SER A 96 -8.94 4.06 12.33
N GLU A 97 -9.64 4.77 13.22
CA GLU A 97 -9.38 6.20 13.49
C GLU A 97 -7.97 6.44 14.04
N LYS A 98 -7.48 5.57 14.94
CA LYS A 98 -6.12 5.69 15.50
C LYS A 98 -5.04 5.37 14.49
N PHE A 99 -5.24 4.32 13.69
CA PHE A 99 -4.31 3.99 12.60
C PHE A 99 -4.31 5.05 11.51
N GLY A 100 -5.47 5.67 11.21
CA GLY A 100 -5.54 6.81 10.30
C GLY A 100 -4.69 8.00 10.75
N LYS A 101 -4.72 8.34 12.05
CA LYS A 101 -3.86 9.40 12.62
C LYS A 101 -2.37 9.02 12.59
N LEU A 102 -2.06 7.76 12.89
CA LEU A 102 -0.69 7.25 12.82
C LEU A 102 -0.16 7.25 11.39
N TRP A 103 -1.03 6.94 10.42
CA TRP A 103 -0.70 6.95 9.00
C TRP A 103 -0.21 8.32 8.54
N ILE A 104 -0.88 9.40 8.92
CA ILE A 104 -0.49 10.76 8.54
C ILE A 104 0.96 11.05 8.99
N ALA A 105 1.31 10.71 10.23
CA ALA A 105 2.67 10.89 10.73
C ALA A 105 3.68 9.99 10.00
N ALA A 106 3.33 8.73 9.78
CA ALA A 106 4.19 7.78 9.08
C ALA A 106 4.42 8.17 7.60
N GLU A 107 3.40 8.72 6.94
CA GLU A 107 3.47 9.19 5.57
C GLU A 107 4.44 10.38 5.43
N VAL A 108 4.37 11.36 6.34
CA VAL A 108 5.31 12.48 6.36
C VAL A 108 6.76 11.98 6.54
N ILE A 109 6.99 11.09 7.50
CA ILE A 109 8.32 10.51 7.73
C ILE A 109 8.81 9.75 6.49
N LEU A 110 7.94 8.96 5.85
CA LEU A 110 8.27 8.22 4.62
C LEU A 110 8.75 9.18 3.53
N PHE A 111 7.99 10.23 3.24
CA PHE A 111 8.34 11.17 2.17
C PHE A 111 9.61 11.96 2.48
N VAL A 112 9.84 12.34 3.73
CA VAL A 112 11.07 13.01 4.16
C VAL A 112 12.28 12.09 3.98
N LEU A 113 12.20 10.84 4.45
CA LEU A 113 13.31 9.88 4.34
C LEU A 113 13.59 9.51 2.88
N VAL A 114 12.55 9.27 2.09
CA VAL A 114 12.69 8.97 0.67
C VAL A 114 13.28 10.17 -0.08
N GLY A 115 12.81 11.38 0.20
CA GLY A 115 13.35 12.60 -0.39
C GLY A 115 14.82 12.83 -0.03
N ALA A 116 15.21 12.57 1.22
CA ALA A 116 16.58 12.69 1.67
C ALA A 116 17.53 11.63 1.07
N ALA A 117 16.99 10.47 0.71
CA ALA A 117 17.77 9.39 0.09
C ALA A 117 17.99 9.55 -1.43
N VAL A 118 17.28 10.49 -2.06
CA VAL A 118 17.40 10.73 -3.51
C VAL A 118 18.64 11.55 -3.82
N ASP A 119 19.48 11.03 -4.71
CA ASP A 119 20.56 11.81 -5.31
C ASP A 119 20.09 12.49 -6.61
N ILE A 120 20.07 13.82 -6.58
CA ILE A 120 19.61 14.67 -7.70
C ILE A 120 20.44 14.41 -8.98
N ARG A 121 21.72 14.04 -8.83
CA ARG A 121 22.59 13.75 -9.98
C ARG A 121 22.05 12.56 -10.80
N TYR A 122 21.62 11.48 -10.14
CA TYR A 122 21.00 10.34 -10.82
C TYR A 122 19.66 10.71 -11.45
N THR A 123 18.89 11.57 -10.80
CA THR A 123 17.61 12.07 -11.34
C THR A 123 17.84 12.86 -12.64
N MET A 124 18.88 13.70 -12.68
CA MET A 124 19.24 14.45 -13.88
C MET A 124 19.83 13.55 -14.98
N GLN A 125 20.64 12.55 -14.61
CA GLN A 125 21.18 11.56 -15.58
C GLN A 125 20.10 10.68 -16.18
N ALA A 126 19.06 10.31 -15.42
CA ALA A 126 17.92 9.57 -15.93
C ALA A 126 17.13 10.35 -17.02
N GLY A 127 17.17 11.68 -16.94
CA GLY A 127 16.79 12.63 -18.01
C GLY A 127 15.44 12.36 -18.67
N ILE A 128 15.36 12.71 -19.95
CA ILE A 128 14.14 12.58 -20.78
C ILE A 128 13.67 11.13 -20.89
N ALA A 129 14.58 10.15 -20.87
CA ALA A 129 14.22 8.74 -20.97
C ALA A 129 13.37 8.27 -19.78
N ALA A 130 13.68 8.72 -18.56
CA ALA A 130 12.88 8.41 -17.37
C ALA A 130 11.47 9.03 -17.47
N VAL A 131 11.38 10.28 -17.92
CA VAL A 131 10.10 10.96 -18.13
C VAL A 131 9.25 10.22 -19.16
N LEU A 132 9.82 9.85 -20.30
CA LEU A 132 9.13 9.07 -21.32
C LEU A 132 8.65 7.72 -20.78
N MET A 133 9.48 7.01 -20.03
CA MET A 133 9.11 5.74 -19.38
C MET A 133 7.94 5.93 -18.42
N ILE A 134 7.93 7.02 -17.65
CA ILE A 134 6.82 7.34 -16.72
C ILE A 134 5.52 7.55 -17.51
N PHE A 135 5.54 8.33 -18.59
CA PHE A 135 4.35 8.58 -19.41
C PHE A 135 3.84 7.31 -20.11
N VAL A 136 4.75 6.49 -20.66
CA VAL A 136 4.37 5.20 -21.25
C VAL A 136 3.73 4.30 -20.19
N GLY A 137 4.32 4.22 -19.00
CA GLY A 137 3.73 3.47 -17.87
C GLY A 137 2.35 3.99 -17.44
N LEU A 138 2.14 5.32 -17.48
CA LEU A 138 0.83 5.92 -17.22
C LEU A 138 -0.20 5.56 -18.29
N MET A 139 0.19 5.50 -19.57
CA MET A 139 -0.70 5.06 -20.66
C MET A 139 -1.17 3.62 -20.44
N PHE A 140 -0.26 2.70 -20.17
CA PHE A 140 -0.63 1.31 -19.86
C PHE A 140 -1.52 1.20 -18.61
N ARG A 141 -1.23 2.00 -17.59
CA ARG A 141 -2.07 2.07 -16.37
C ARG A 141 -3.48 2.60 -16.70
N ALA A 142 -3.60 3.66 -17.49
CA ALA A 142 -4.88 4.20 -17.91
C ALA A 142 -5.70 3.16 -18.71
N VAL A 143 -5.07 2.43 -19.62
CA VAL A 143 -5.70 1.32 -20.35
C VAL A 143 -6.15 0.23 -19.36
N GLY A 144 -5.28 -0.20 -18.44
CA GLY A 144 -5.61 -1.20 -17.42
C GLY A 144 -6.81 -0.80 -16.55
N VAL A 145 -6.84 0.43 -16.05
CA VAL A 145 -7.99 0.95 -15.28
C VAL A 145 -9.24 0.99 -16.15
N SER A 146 -9.15 1.43 -17.40
CA SER A 146 -10.28 1.45 -18.33
C SER A 146 -10.86 0.05 -18.56
N LEU A 147 -9.99 -0.94 -18.73
CA LEU A 147 -10.41 -2.35 -18.86
C LEU A 147 -11.10 -2.88 -17.60
N CYS A 148 -10.57 -2.56 -16.41
CA CYS A 148 -11.20 -2.93 -15.14
C CYS A 148 -12.58 -2.30 -14.94
N MET A 149 -12.85 -1.14 -15.55
CA MET A 149 -14.14 -0.48 -15.49
C MET A 149 -15.15 -1.02 -16.50
N LEU A 150 -14.75 -1.90 -17.43
CA LEU A 150 -15.69 -2.56 -18.35
C LEU A 150 -16.63 -3.47 -17.56
N GLY A 151 -17.93 -3.37 -17.84
CA GLY A 151 -18.95 -4.16 -17.14
C GLY A 151 -19.44 -3.53 -15.81
N THR A 152 -18.86 -2.43 -15.34
CA THR A 152 -19.41 -1.70 -14.20
C THR A 152 -20.64 -0.85 -14.60
N LYS A 153 -21.51 -0.56 -13.63
CA LYS A 153 -22.69 0.31 -13.83
C LYS A 153 -22.34 1.80 -13.97
N LEU A 154 -21.04 2.15 -13.93
CA LEU A 154 -20.56 3.51 -14.01
C LEU A 154 -20.79 4.11 -15.42
N ASN A 155 -21.17 5.39 -15.47
CA ASN A 155 -21.30 6.15 -16.71
C ASN A 155 -19.92 6.39 -17.35
N LYS A 156 -19.87 6.69 -18.65
CA LYS A 156 -18.61 6.97 -19.37
C LYS A 156 -17.80 8.10 -18.73
N LYS A 157 -18.47 9.14 -18.21
CA LYS A 157 -17.85 10.26 -17.50
C LYS A 157 -17.21 9.82 -16.17
N GLU A 158 -17.92 9.03 -15.39
CA GLU A 158 -17.44 8.49 -14.12
C GLU A 158 -16.27 7.54 -14.32
N ARG A 159 -16.29 6.73 -15.38
CA ARG A 159 -15.14 5.86 -15.75
C ARG A 159 -13.91 6.69 -16.09
N LEU A 160 -14.07 7.80 -16.83
CA LEU A 160 -12.97 8.70 -17.12
C LEU A 160 -12.41 9.33 -15.85
N PHE A 161 -13.28 9.74 -14.94
CA PHE A 161 -12.85 10.25 -13.63
C PHE A 161 -12.05 9.20 -12.85
N CYS A 162 -12.50 7.94 -12.83
CA CYS A 162 -11.75 6.84 -12.21
C CYS A 162 -10.35 6.69 -12.82
N VAL A 163 -10.21 6.78 -14.15
CA VAL A 163 -8.90 6.75 -14.81
C VAL A 163 -8.02 7.87 -14.29
N ILE A 164 -8.53 9.11 -14.27
CA ILE A 164 -7.78 10.29 -13.77
C ILE A 164 -7.38 10.11 -12.32
N ALA A 165 -8.30 9.65 -11.45
CA ALA A 165 -8.05 9.45 -10.04
C ALA A 165 -7.01 8.34 -9.74
N TYR A 166 -6.84 7.38 -10.64
CA TYR A 166 -5.86 6.32 -10.51
C TYR A 166 -4.49 6.62 -11.14
N LEU A 167 -4.32 7.76 -11.83
CA LEU A 167 -3.03 8.16 -12.42
C LEU A 167 -1.97 8.53 -11.37
N PRO A 168 -2.30 9.26 -10.27
CA PRO A 168 -1.29 9.65 -9.30
C PRO A 168 -0.60 8.45 -8.67
N LYS A 169 0.69 8.60 -8.45
CA LYS A 169 1.54 7.66 -7.70
C LYS A 169 2.07 8.39 -6.47
N ALA A 170 2.04 7.72 -5.32
CA ALA A 170 2.47 8.34 -4.07
C ALA A 170 3.20 7.34 -3.16
N THR A 171 2.68 7.08 -1.98
CA THR A 171 3.32 6.34 -0.88
C THR A 171 3.83 4.95 -1.26
N VAL A 172 3.05 4.16 -2.00
CA VAL A 172 3.46 2.82 -2.44
C VAL A 172 4.65 2.88 -3.38
N GLN A 173 4.67 3.86 -4.29
CA GLN A 173 5.79 4.08 -5.22
C GLN A 173 7.06 4.46 -4.45
N ALA A 174 6.95 5.33 -3.45
CA ALA A 174 8.07 5.73 -2.60
C ALA A 174 8.62 4.54 -1.81
N ALA A 175 7.75 3.78 -1.15
CA ALA A 175 8.13 2.63 -0.35
C ALA A 175 8.80 1.53 -1.18
N ILE A 176 8.18 1.11 -2.30
CA ILE A 176 8.73 0.05 -3.16
C ILE A 176 9.99 0.54 -3.90
N GLY A 177 10.02 1.81 -4.34
CA GLY A 177 11.16 2.39 -5.04
C GLY A 177 12.43 2.45 -4.19
N SER A 178 12.32 2.51 -2.87
CA SER A 178 13.46 2.52 -1.95
C SER A 178 14.05 1.12 -1.67
N VAL A 179 13.30 0.04 -1.92
CA VAL A 179 13.71 -1.34 -1.60
C VAL A 179 15.01 -1.75 -2.30
N PRO A 180 15.21 -1.54 -3.62
CA PRO A 180 16.45 -1.92 -4.27
C PRO A 180 17.67 -1.20 -3.69
N LEU A 181 17.53 0.05 -3.26
CA LEU A 181 18.57 0.81 -2.59
C LEU A 181 18.88 0.21 -1.22
N ALA A 182 17.86 -0.09 -0.43
CA ALA A 182 18.02 -0.73 0.88
C ALA A 182 18.67 -2.14 0.80
N MET A 183 18.47 -2.82 -0.33
CA MET A 183 19.11 -4.11 -0.62
C MET A 183 20.56 -3.97 -1.15
N GLY A 184 21.08 -2.76 -1.32
CA GLY A 184 22.42 -2.50 -1.84
C GLY A 184 22.61 -2.86 -3.31
N LEU A 185 21.52 -2.90 -4.11
CA LEU A 185 21.60 -3.21 -5.53
C LEU A 185 22.22 -2.04 -6.31
N PRO A 186 23.08 -2.32 -7.33
CA PRO A 186 23.74 -1.25 -8.12
C PRO A 186 22.75 -0.30 -8.81
N CYS A 187 21.56 -0.78 -9.15
CA CYS A 187 20.49 0.03 -9.75
C CYS A 187 19.63 0.79 -8.73
N GLY A 188 19.87 0.62 -7.42
CA GLY A 188 19.02 1.13 -6.35
C GLY A 188 18.80 2.64 -6.43
N GLN A 189 19.84 3.43 -6.66
CA GLN A 189 19.76 4.90 -6.80
C GLN A 189 18.93 5.32 -8.01
N ILE A 190 19.10 4.65 -9.14
CA ILE A 190 18.34 4.94 -10.37
C ILE A 190 16.86 4.65 -10.17
N VAL A 191 16.53 3.49 -9.59
CA VAL A 191 15.14 3.08 -9.33
C VAL A 191 14.47 4.04 -8.38
N LEU A 192 15.13 4.43 -7.29
CA LEU A 192 14.62 5.39 -6.32
C LEU A 192 14.39 6.76 -6.99
N SER A 193 15.36 7.25 -7.74
CA SER A 193 15.28 8.54 -8.43
C SER A 193 14.12 8.58 -9.43
N VAL A 194 13.94 7.53 -10.22
CA VAL A 194 12.80 7.43 -11.15
C VAL A 194 11.47 7.32 -10.42
N ALA A 195 11.42 6.59 -9.29
CA ALA A 195 10.23 6.48 -8.47
C ALA A 195 9.80 7.84 -7.90
N VAL A 196 10.74 8.63 -7.36
CA VAL A 196 10.47 9.96 -6.83
C VAL A 196 10.09 10.94 -7.93
N LEU A 197 10.78 10.91 -9.06
CA LEU A 197 10.43 11.72 -10.23
C LEU A 197 9.00 11.42 -10.70
N ALA A 198 8.62 10.14 -10.73
CA ALA A 198 7.25 9.75 -11.06
C ALA A 198 6.22 10.34 -10.09
N ILE A 199 6.52 10.39 -8.79
CA ILE A 199 5.63 11.00 -7.78
C ILE A 199 5.53 12.50 -8.03
N LEU A 200 6.66 13.20 -8.20
CA LEU A 200 6.71 14.64 -8.43
C LEU A 200 5.92 15.09 -9.66
N ILE A 201 5.90 14.27 -10.71
CA ILE A 201 5.15 14.55 -11.93
C ILE A 201 3.67 14.15 -11.75
N THR A 202 3.40 12.95 -11.29
CA THR A 202 2.05 12.37 -11.37
C THR A 202 1.13 12.79 -10.25
N ALA A 203 1.65 13.09 -9.05
CA ALA A 203 0.81 13.48 -7.93
C ALA A 203 0.18 14.87 -8.13
N PRO A 204 0.91 15.93 -8.50
CA PRO A 204 0.31 17.23 -8.80
C PRO A 204 -0.62 17.20 -10.02
N LEU A 205 -0.22 16.48 -11.10
CA LEU A 205 -1.05 16.36 -12.31
C LEU A 205 -2.36 15.63 -12.00
N GLY A 206 -2.31 14.59 -11.20
CA GLY A 206 -3.51 13.84 -10.81
C GLY A 206 -4.40 14.63 -9.86
N ALA A 207 -3.83 15.33 -8.87
CA ALA A 207 -4.60 16.20 -7.99
C ALA A 207 -5.32 17.30 -8.79
N ALA A 208 -4.59 18.04 -9.64
CA ALA A 208 -5.18 19.05 -10.51
C ALA A 208 -6.23 18.45 -11.47
N GLY A 209 -5.97 17.27 -12.01
CA GLY A 209 -6.91 16.56 -12.88
C GLY A 209 -8.21 16.21 -12.13
N MET A 210 -8.13 15.73 -10.91
CA MET A 210 -9.30 15.43 -10.08
C MET A 210 -10.08 16.71 -9.74
N ASP A 211 -9.41 17.76 -9.29
CA ASP A 211 -10.05 19.02 -8.90
C ASP A 211 -10.77 19.70 -10.07
N LEU A 212 -10.18 19.66 -11.27
CA LEU A 212 -10.78 20.25 -12.48
C LEU A 212 -11.95 19.46 -13.07
N THR A 213 -12.03 18.17 -12.74
CA THR A 213 -12.97 17.26 -13.41
C THR A 213 -14.04 16.69 -12.50
N TYR A 214 -13.89 16.77 -11.18
CA TYR A 214 -14.80 16.12 -10.24
C TYR A 214 -16.26 16.62 -10.39
N ASP A 215 -16.49 17.93 -10.48
CA ASP A 215 -17.84 18.50 -10.63
C ASP A 215 -18.48 18.21 -12.00
N LYS A 216 -17.66 17.97 -13.03
CA LYS A 216 -18.11 17.77 -14.42
C LYS A 216 -18.35 16.30 -14.77
N LEU A 217 -17.62 15.41 -14.12
CA LEU A 217 -17.58 13.98 -14.46
C LEU A 217 -18.36 13.10 -13.48
N LEU A 218 -18.51 13.54 -12.24
CA LEU A 218 -19.28 12.80 -11.23
C LEU A 218 -20.72 13.30 -11.17
N VAL A 219 -21.66 12.37 -11.07
CA VAL A 219 -23.06 12.67 -10.80
C VAL A 219 -23.25 12.67 -9.28
N ARG A 220 -23.72 13.79 -8.71
CA ARG A 220 -24.14 13.81 -7.30
C ARG A 220 -25.41 12.96 -7.19
N SER A 221 -25.37 11.88 -6.39
CA SER A 221 -26.62 11.26 -5.95
C SER A 221 -27.25 12.21 -4.93
N GLU A 222 -28.40 12.73 -5.25
CA GLU A 222 -29.29 13.37 -4.25
C GLU A 222 -29.87 12.21 -3.41
N ASP A 223 -29.24 11.90 -2.26
CA ASP A 223 -29.81 11.11 -1.17
C ASP A 223 -30.39 12.05 -0.11
#